data_b3d02496aaf1ec805401d56d32d60a6a
#
_entry.id   b3d02496aaf1ec805401d56d32d60a6a
#
_cell.length_a   1.000
_cell.length_b   1.000
_cell.length_c   1.000
_cell.angle_alpha   90.00
_cell.angle_beta   90.00
_cell.angle_gamma   90.00
#
_symmetry.space_group_name_H-M   'P 1'
#
loop_
_entity.id
_entity.type
_entity.pdbx_description
1 polymer ?
#
loop_
_entity_poly.entity_id
_entity_poly.type
_entity_poly.pdbx_seq_one_letter_code
_entity_poly.pdbx_strand_id
1 'polypeptide(L)'
;MSLSIPRYNLTTPVGVIADTHGLLRDEALLLLQECELILHLGDVGNKDADKAILERLEAIAPVHCVRGNIDTAAWSASLPLHQDLIVNEWHLHLVHRLEDFDPATPCDAVLHGHSHKPRNEYQSGRLLFNPGAAGKRRFKLPITLGKLWVGQHGVRGEILSLERNTVDRGK
;
A
#
# COMPACT_ATOMS: atom_id res chain seq x y z
N MET A 1 28.01 6.23 1.21
CA MET A 1 27.33 5.53 2.31
C MET A 1 26.11 4.82 1.75
N SER A 2 26.06 3.50 1.86
CA SER A 2 24.83 2.80 1.50
C SER A 2 23.80 3.08 2.60
N LEU A 3 22.63 3.57 2.22
CA LEU A 3 21.49 3.69 3.13
C LEU A 3 21.07 2.27 3.54
N SER A 4 21.03 2.01 4.85
CA SER A 4 20.53 0.73 5.34
C SER A 4 19.05 0.57 5.04
N ILE A 5 18.62 -0.64 4.68
CA ILE A 5 17.20 -0.97 4.48
C ILE A 5 16.50 -0.89 5.85
N PRO A 6 15.40 -0.12 5.97
CA PRO A 6 14.63 -0.07 7.22
C PRO A 6 14.12 -1.46 7.63
N ARG A 7 14.20 -1.76 8.92
CA ARG A 7 13.80 -3.05 9.49
C ARG A 7 12.75 -2.86 10.57
N TYR A 8 11.74 -3.71 10.56
CA TYR A 8 10.66 -3.72 11.53
C TYR A 8 10.42 -5.12 12.07
N ASN A 9 10.15 -5.20 13.38
CA ASN A 9 9.67 -6.40 14.03
C ASN A 9 8.27 -6.11 14.53
N LEU A 10 7.26 -6.71 13.91
CA LEU A 10 5.86 -6.40 14.13
C LEU A 10 5.09 -7.62 14.60
N THR A 11 4.08 -7.39 15.44
CA THR A 11 3.11 -8.40 15.87
C THR A 11 1.75 -8.19 15.23
N THR A 12 1.54 -7.03 14.60
CA THR A 12 0.32 -6.67 13.88
C THR A 12 0.53 -6.78 12.38
N PRO A 13 -0.55 -6.81 11.58
CA PRO A 13 -0.41 -6.77 10.14
C PRO A 13 0.14 -5.42 9.67
N VAL A 14 0.77 -5.42 8.52
CA VAL A 14 1.18 -4.20 7.80
C VAL A 14 0.00 -3.72 6.97
N GLY A 15 -0.40 -2.46 7.14
CA GLY A 15 -1.41 -1.84 6.29
C GLY A 15 -0.83 -1.46 4.92
N VAL A 16 -1.55 -1.75 3.85
CA VAL A 16 -1.13 -1.45 2.48
C VAL A 16 -2.25 -0.72 1.75
N ILE A 17 -1.98 0.50 1.31
CA ILE A 17 -2.94 1.37 0.64
C ILE A 17 -2.31 1.96 -0.62
N ALA A 18 -3.11 2.23 -1.65
CA ALA A 18 -2.64 2.80 -2.90
C ALA A 18 -3.74 3.59 -3.60
N ASP A 19 -3.33 4.45 -4.52
CA ASP A 19 -4.24 5.11 -5.46
C ASP A 19 -5.39 5.85 -4.77
N THR A 20 -5.04 6.66 -3.76
CA THR A 20 -6.01 7.50 -3.03
C THR A 20 -6.48 8.68 -3.87
N HIS A 21 -5.65 9.19 -4.79
CA HIS A 21 -6.01 10.27 -5.71
C HIS A 21 -6.73 11.44 -5.01
N GLY A 22 -6.19 11.88 -3.87
CA GLY A 22 -6.72 13.01 -3.12
C GLY A 22 -7.90 12.69 -2.20
N LEU A 23 -8.26 11.41 -2.04
CA LEU A 23 -9.36 10.98 -1.17
C LEU A 23 -8.91 9.89 -0.21
N LEU A 24 -8.86 10.21 1.08
CA LEU A 24 -8.64 9.22 2.14
C LEU A 24 -9.97 8.98 2.88
N ARG A 25 -10.53 7.79 2.70
CA ARG A 25 -11.82 7.40 3.28
C ARG A 25 -11.70 7.09 4.77
N ASP A 26 -12.74 7.43 5.53
CA ASP A 26 -12.79 7.11 6.96
C ASP A 26 -12.74 5.59 7.21
N GLU A 27 -13.36 4.80 6.33
CA GLU A 27 -13.33 3.33 6.38
C GLU A 27 -11.89 2.80 6.29
N ALA A 28 -11.04 3.44 5.46
CA ALA A 28 -9.62 3.07 5.37
C ALA A 28 -8.90 3.34 6.69
N LEU A 29 -9.11 4.50 7.29
CA LEU A 29 -8.52 4.85 8.58
C LEU A 29 -8.93 3.85 9.67
N LEU A 30 -10.19 3.45 9.71
CA LEU A 30 -10.67 2.47 10.69
C LEU A 30 -9.97 1.12 10.54
N LEU A 31 -9.83 0.62 9.32
CA LEU A 31 -9.16 -0.66 9.06
C LEU A 31 -7.67 -0.62 9.37
N LEU A 32 -7.04 0.55 9.26
CA LEU A 32 -5.60 0.71 9.49
C LEU A 32 -5.23 0.96 10.96
N GLN A 33 -6.21 1.19 11.86
CA GLN A 33 -5.95 1.55 13.26
C GLN A 33 -5.11 0.52 14.02
N GLU A 34 -5.21 -0.76 13.70
CA GLU A 34 -4.44 -1.82 14.36
C GLU A 34 -3.02 -1.98 13.83
N CYS A 35 -2.68 -1.32 12.70
CA CYS A 35 -1.39 -1.52 12.03
C CYS A 35 -0.30 -0.69 12.70
N GLU A 36 0.86 -1.29 12.94
CA GLU A 36 2.06 -0.63 13.44
C GLU A 36 2.95 -0.08 12.32
N LEU A 37 2.62 -0.37 11.08
CA LEU A 37 3.30 0.10 9.87
C LEU A 37 2.29 0.21 8.74
N ILE A 38 2.37 1.31 7.97
CA ILE A 38 1.51 1.55 6.82
C ILE A 38 2.38 1.83 5.59
N LEU A 39 2.04 1.20 4.48
CA LEU A 39 2.72 1.37 3.19
C LEU A 39 1.73 1.98 2.19
N HIS A 40 2.11 3.10 1.56
CA HIS A 40 1.36 3.72 0.48
C HIS A 40 2.10 3.52 -0.84
N LEU A 41 1.46 2.91 -1.81
CA LEU A 41 2.11 2.48 -3.05
C LEU A 41 1.99 3.50 -4.20
N GLY A 42 1.78 4.78 -3.85
CA GLY A 42 1.78 5.88 -4.82
C GLY A 42 0.40 6.30 -5.32
N ASP A 43 0.41 7.35 -6.12
CA ASP A 43 -0.78 8.08 -6.54
C ASP A 43 -1.61 8.56 -5.35
N VAL A 44 -0.91 9.24 -4.43
CA VAL A 44 -1.51 9.87 -3.24
C VAL A 44 -2.47 10.97 -3.65
N GLY A 45 -2.02 11.87 -4.52
CA GLY A 45 -2.75 13.01 -5.02
C GLY A 45 -1.82 14.04 -5.64
N ASN A 46 -2.34 14.89 -6.51
CA ASN A 46 -1.54 15.85 -7.28
C ASN A 46 -1.64 17.30 -6.81
N LYS A 47 -2.32 17.55 -5.69
CA LYS A 47 -2.48 18.89 -5.11
C LYS A 47 -1.63 19.07 -3.86
N ASP A 48 -1.32 20.32 -3.50
CA ASP A 48 -0.58 20.62 -2.28
C ASP A 48 -1.28 20.11 -1.03
N ALA A 49 -2.61 20.21 -0.98
CA ALA A 49 -3.41 19.72 0.14
C ALA A 49 -3.37 18.19 0.31
N ASP A 50 -3.01 17.44 -0.72
CA ASP A 50 -3.05 15.98 -0.70
C ASP A 50 -1.94 15.37 0.19
N LYS A 51 -0.93 16.15 0.54
CA LYS A 51 0.07 15.76 1.56
C LYS A 51 -0.61 15.38 2.88
N ALA A 52 -1.75 15.98 3.19
CA ALA A 52 -2.51 15.67 4.40
C ALA A 52 -2.91 14.19 4.49
N ILE A 53 -3.03 13.49 3.36
CA ILE A 53 -3.31 12.05 3.35
C ILE A 53 -2.21 11.28 4.08
N LEU A 54 -0.94 11.55 3.74
CA LEU A 54 0.19 10.90 4.41
C LEU A 54 0.28 11.31 5.88
N GLU A 55 0.03 12.57 6.20
CA GLU A 55 0.05 13.07 7.59
C GLU A 55 -1.03 12.39 8.43
N ARG A 56 -2.23 12.17 7.88
CA ARG A 56 -3.31 11.44 8.57
C ARG A 56 -2.98 9.97 8.78
N LEU A 57 -2.29 9.34 7.84
CA LEU A 57 -1.80 7.97 8.00
C LEU A 57 -0.67 7.91 9.05
N GLU A 58 0.24 8.87 9.04
CA GLU A 58 1.33 8.97 10.01
C GLU A 58 0.84 9.19 11.45
N ALA A 59 -0.35 9.75 11.62
CA ALA A 59 -0.98 9.86 12.93
C ALA A 59 -1.36 8.48 13.53
N ILE A 60 -1.46 7.45 12.69
CA ILE A 60 -1.74 6.07 13.12
C ILE A 60 -0.44 5.29 13.38
N ALA A 61 0.49 5.30 12.42
CA ALA A 61 1.70 4.50 12.44
C ALA A 61 2.75 5.10 11.47
N PRO A 62 4.03 4.69 11.56
CA PRO A 62 5.02 5.06 10.56
C PRO A 62 4.55 4.69 9.15
N VAL A 63 4.81 5.59 8.18
CA VAL A 63 4.40 5.43 6.79
C VAL A 63 5.62 5.41 5.88
N HIS A 64 5.71 4.43 4.99
CA HIS A 64 6.59 4.49 3.83
C HIS A 64 5.73 4.64 2.58
N CYS A 65 6.11 5.57 1.72
CA CYS A 65 5.36 5.89 0.50
C CYS A 65 6.31 5.93 -0.70
N VAL A 66 5.93 5.27 -1.77
CA VAL A 66 6.60 5.44 -3.07
C VAL A 66 5.80 6.43 -3.93
N ARG A 67 6.50 7.12 -4.82
CA ARG A 67 5.90 8.13 -5.70
C ARG A 67 5.19 7.45 -6.87
N GLY A 68 3.91 7.81 -7.07
CA GLY A 68 3.14 7.42 -8.24
C GLY A 68 3.27 8.42 -9.38
N ASN A 69 2.71 8.08 -10.54
CA ASN A 69 2.82 8.91 -11.74
C ASN A 69 2.02 10.21 -11.68
N ILE A 70 0.99 10.30 -10.83
CA ILE A 70 0.23 11.55 -10.66
C ILE A 70 0.77 12.42 -9.51
N ASP A 71 1.71 11.93 -8.72
CA ASP A 71 2.30 12.65 -7.59
C ASP A 71 3.30 13.69 -8.11
N THR A 72 2.77 14.83 -8.58
CA THR A 72 3.52 15.89 -9.24
C THR A 72 3.65 17.18 -8.41
N ALA A 73 2.96 17.27 -7.29
CA ALA A 73 3.08 18.41 -6.39
C ALA A 73 4.47 18.46 -5.73
N ALA A 74 4.93 19.65 -5.35
CA ALA A 74 6.28 19.85 -4.83
C ALA A 74 6.62 18.96 -3.63
N TRP A 75 5.66 18.72 -2.73
CA TRP A 75 5.87 17.88 -1.54
C TRP A 75 6.22 16.43 -1.88
N SER A 76 5.76 15.93 -3.04
CA SER A 76 5.98 14.54 -3.44
C SER A 76 7.35 14.31 -4.10
N ALA A 77 8.09 15.36 -4.42
CA ALA A 77 9.38 15.25 -5.10
C ALA A 77 10.42 14.45 -4.29
N SER A 78 10.29 14.43 -2.97
CA SER A 78 11.17 13.66 -2.08
C SER A 78 10.78 12.19 -1.93
N LEU A 79 9.62 11.77 -2.43
CA LEU A 79 9.19 10.39 -2.34
C LEU A 79 10.03 9.53 -3.30
N PRO A 80 10.56 8.38 -2.83
CA PRO A 80 11.33 7.48 -3.69
C PRO A 80 10.42 6.79 -4.70
N LEU A 81 10.99 6.39 -5.84
CA LEU A 81 10.28 5.58 -6.85
C LEU A 81 10.21 4.11 -6.43
N HIS A 82 11.20 3.66 -5.69
CA HIS A 82 11.31 2.31 -5.13
C HIS A 82 11.69 2.39 -3.66
N GLN A 83 11.20 1.46 -2.87
CA GLN A 83 11.53 1.35 -1.45
C GLN A 83 11.65 -0.13 -1.06
N ASP A 84 12.75 -0.45 -0.40
CA ASP A 84 12.94 -1.77 0.20
C ASP A 84 12.76 -1.70 1.72
N LEU A 85 12.09 -2.71 2.27
CA LEU A 85 11.87 -2.86 3.71
C LEU A 85 12.09 -4.31 4.10
N ILE A 86 12.58 -4.53 5.33
CA ILE A 86 12.61 -5.84 5.95
C ILE A 86 11.59 -5.83 7.10
N VAL A 87 10.61 -6.71 7.04
CA VAL A 87 9.61 -6.89 8.10
C VAL A 87 9.67 -8.33 8.58
N ASN A 88 9.95 -8.53 9.86
CA ASN A 88 10.07 -9.87 10.48
C ASN A 88 10.95 -10.82 9.64
N GLU A 89 12.10 -10.34 9.18
CA GLU A 89 13.09 -11.02 8.33
C GLU A 89 12.69 -11.20 6.86
N TRP A 90 11.49 -10.77 6.45
CA TRP A 90 11.02 -10.88 5.07
C TRP A 90 11.24 -9.57 4.30
N HIS A 91 11.74 -9.68 3.07
CA HIS A 91 12.08 -8.54 2.22
C HIS A 91 10.88 -8.12 1.37
N LEU A 92 10.39 -6.91 1.60
CA LEU A 92 9.32 -6.28 0.83
C LEU A 92 9.90 -5.23 -0.12
N HIS A 93 9.51 -5.27 -1.38
CA HIS A 93 9.87 -4.25 -2.37
C HIS A 93 8.62 -3.48 -2.79
N LEU A 94 8.66 -2.16 -2.65
CA LEU A 94 7.57 -1.26 -2.99
C LEU A 94 7.88 -0.54 -4.30
N VAL A 95 6.93 -0.53 -5.22
CA VAL A 95 6.99 0.19 -6.49
C VAL A 95 5.58 0.58 -6.91
N HIS A 96 5.39 1.74 -7.54
CA HIS A 96 4.02 2.12 -7.93
C HIS A 96 3.50 1.28 -9.11
N ARG A 97 4.32 1.10 -10.16
CA ARG A 97 3.97 0.33 -11.36
C ARG A 97 4.78 -0.96 -11.40
N LEU A 98 4.09 -2.09 -11.56
CA LEU A 98 4.75 -3.40 -11.58
C LEU A 98 5.78 -3.53 -12.72
N GLU A 99 5.52 -2.90 -13.87
CA GLU A 99 6.45 -2.92 -15.00
C GLU A 99 7.78 -2.22 -14.74
N ASP A 100 7.86 -1.39 -13.69
CA ASP A 100 9.10 -0.73 -13.27
C ASP A 100 9.92 -1.60 -12.30
N PHE A 101 9.39 -2.75 -11.90
CA PHE A 101 10.10 -3.70 -11.05
C PHE A 101 11.05 -4.56 -11.88
N ASP A 102 12.31 -4.64 -11.46
CA ASP A 102 13.28 -5.56 -12.06
C ASP A 102 13.14 -6.95 -11.41
N PRO A 103 12.71 -7.97 -12.17
CA PRO A 103 12.55 -9.33 -11.62
C PRO A 103 13.84 -9.95 -11.06
N ALA A 104 15.02 -9.41 -11.41
CA ALA A 104 16.29 -9.84 -10.84
C ALA A 104 16.51 -9.35 -9.41
N THR A 105 15.70 -8.37 -8.94
CA THR A 105 15.78 -7.87 -7.58
C THR A 105 15.34 -8.94 -6.59
N PRO A 106 16.20 -9.36 -5.63
CA PRO A 106 15.80 -10.36 -4.63
C PRO A 106 14.83 -9.72 -3.63
N CYS A 107 13.64 -10.32 -3.48
CA CYS A 107 12.66 -9.96 -2.47
C CYS A 107 11.62 -11.07 -2.33
N ASP A 108 10.90 -11.06 -1.21
CA ASP A 108 9.87 -12.06 -0.91
C ASP A 108 8.48 -11.60 -1.35
N ALA A 109 8.27 -10.30 -1.45
CA ALA A 109 7.03 -9.71 -1.92
C ALA A 109 7.29 -8.44 -2.73
N VAL A 110 6.55 -8.27 -3.82
CA VAL A 110 6.47 -7.03 -4.59
C VAL A 110 5.11 -6.41 -4.36
N LEU A 111 5.11 -5.20 -3.80
CA LEU A 111 3.90 -4.44 -3.50
C LEU A 111 3.77 -3.32 -4.53
N HIS A 112 2.65 -3.28 -5.24
CA HIS A 112 2.44 -2.31 -6.31
C HIS A 112 1.01 -1.78 -6.33
N GLY A 113 0.78 -0.70 -7.08
CA GLY A 113 -0.52 -0.08 -7.28
C GLY A 113 -0.79 0.14 -8.77
N HIS A 114 -1.19 1.34 -9.11
CA HIS A 114 -1.38 1.86 -10.46
C HIS A 114 -2.58 1.30 -11.24
N SER A 115 -2.74 -0.01 -11.31
CA SER A 115 -3.81 -0.62 -12.09
C SER A 115 -5.19 -0.48 -11.46
N HIS A 116 -5.26 -0.14 -10.16
CA HIS A 116 -6.48 -0.13 -9.34
C HIS A 116 -7.14 -1.51 -9.19
N LYS A 117 -6.49 -2.57 -9.66
CA LYS A 117 -7.01 -3.95 -9.60
C LYS A 117 -6.35 -4.69 -8.46
N PRO A 118 -7.12 -5.14 -7.46
CA PRO A 118 -6.57 -5.97 -6.40
C PRO A 118 -5.87 -7.21 -6.97
N ARG A 119 -4.71 -7.51 -6.42
CA ARG A 119 -3.92 -8.69 -6.78
C ARG A 119 -3.31 -9.29 -5.52
N ASN A 120 -3.44 -10.59 -5.35
CA ASN A 120 -2.91 -11.29 -4.19
C ASN A 120 -2.57 -12.71 -4.59
N GLU A 121 -1.39 -12.89 -5.17
CA GLU A 121 -0.98 -14.17 -5.72
C GLU A 121 0.52 -14.41 -5.57
N TYR A 122 0.90 -15.67 -5.42
CA TYR A 122 2.29 -16.09 -5.45
C TYR A 122 2.70 -16.47 -6.87
N GLN A 123 3.85 -15.96 -7.28
CA GLN A 123 4.46 -16.27 -8.57
C GLN A 123 5.96 -16.44 -8.38
N SER A 124 6.48 -17.60 -8.77
CA SER A 124 7.92 -17.91 -8.67
C SER A 124 8.47 -17.73 -7.25
N GLY A 125 7.72 -18.16 -6.22
CA GLY A 125 8.11 -18.07 -4.81
C GLY A 125 7.98 -16.69 -4.18
N ARG A 126 7.37 -15.75 -4.87
CA ARG A 126 7.27 -14.34 -4.48
C ARG A 126 5.80 -13.92 -4.47
N LEU A 127 5.40 -13.17 -3.44
CA LEU A 127 4.05 -12.59 -3.41
C LEU A 127 4.01 -11.37 -4.33
N LEU A 128 3.05 -11.33 -5.24
CA LEU A 128 2.68 -10.12 -5.98
C LEU A 128 1.39 -9.57 -5.40
N PHE A 129 1.46 -8.35 -4.86
CA PHE A 129 0.37 -7.79 -4.10
C PHE A 129 0.05 -6.37 -4.54
N ASN A 130 -1.21 -6.16 -4.95
CA ASN A 130 -1.80 -4.85 -5.19
C ASN A 130 -3.03 -4.72 -4.30
N PRO A 131 -3.07 -3.73 -3.38
CA PRO A 131 -4.20 -3.57 -2.46
C PRO A 131 -5.48 -3.11 -3.17
N GLY A 132 -5.42 -2.75 -4.45
CA GLY A 132 -6.46 -2.05 -5.16
C GLY A 132 -6.44 -0.55 -4.86
N ALA A 133 -7.38 0.20 -5.42
CA ALA A 133 -7.48 1.64 -5.19
C ALA A 133 -8.36 1.95 -3.98
N ALA A 134 -7.86 2.75 -3.05
CA ALA A 134 -8.57 3.11 -1.83
C ALA A 134 -9.34 4.44 -1.93
N GLY A 135 -9.12 5.20 -2.99
CA GLY A 135 -9.72 6.50 -3.19
C GLY A 135 -11.01 6.46 -4.01
N LYS A 136 -11.05 7.27 -5.05
CA LYS A 136 -12.22 7.37 -5.93
C LYS A 136 -12.35 6.10 -6.77
N ARG A 137 -13.60 5.65 -6.92
CA ARG A 137 -13.88 4.53 -7.81
C ARG A 137 -13.52 4.87 -9.24
N ARG A 138 -12.81 3.96 -9.91
CA ARG A 138 -12.54 4.04 -11.34
C ARG A 138 -13.22 2.86 -12.03
N PHE A 139 -14.06 3.14 -13.02
CA PHE A 139 -14.88 2.13 -13.71
C PHE A 139 -15.72 1.31 -12.71
N LYS A 140 -15.75 -0.01 -12.87
CA LYS A 140 -16.44 -0.94 -11.99
C LYS A 140 -15.50 -1.64 -10.99
N LEU A 141 -14.28 -1.12 -10.83
CA LEU A 141 -13.30 -1.72 -9.93
C LEU A 141 -13.72 -1.50 -8.46
N PRO A 142 -13.43 -2.47 -7.59
CA PRO A 142 -13.75 -2.34 -6.17
C PRO A 142 -12.88 -1.26 -5.50
N ILE A 143 -13.38 -0.71 -4.41
CA ILE A 143 -12.61 0.19 -3.54
C ILE A 143 -12.08 -0.65 -2.38
N THR A 144 -10.76 -0.78 -2.30
CA THR A 144 -10.10 -1.73 -1.40
C THR A 144 -8.82 -1.16 -0.80
N LEU A 145 -8.37 -1.79 0.27
CA LEU A 145 -7.00 -1.72 0.75
C LEU A 145 -6.53 -3.13 1.12
N GLY A 146 -5.30 -3.24 1.55
CA GLY A 146 -4.73 -4.52 1.92
C GLY A 146 -4.10 -4.54 3.29
N LYS A 147 -3.90 -5.77 3.78
CA LYS A 147 -3.06 -6.06 4.93
C LYS A 147 -2.11 -7.19 4.59
N LEU A 148 -0.89 -7.12 5.10
CA LEU A 148 0.08 -8.19 5.02
C LEU A 148 0.30 -8.77 6.40
N TRP A 149 0.11 -10.08 6.52
CA TRP A 149 0.45 -10.86 7.68
C TRP A 149 1.84 -11.46 7.46
N VAL A 150 2.81 -10.95 8.21
CA VAL A 150 4.22 -11.31 8.04
C VAL A 150 4.65 -12.14 9.24
N GLY A 151 4.75 -13.44 9.07
CA GLY A 151 4.99 -14.39 10.13
C GLY A 151 6.18 -15.31 9.85
N GLN A 152 6.33 -16.36 10.68
CA GLN A 152 7.44 -17.32 10.57
C GLN A 152 7.49 -18.06 9.23
N HIS A 153 6.34 -18.23 8.57
CA HIS A 153 6.21 -19.04 7.36
C HIS A 153 6.11 -18.21 6.08
N GLY A 154 6.21 -16.89 6.17
CA GLY A 154 6.21 -16.02 5.00
C GLY A 154 5.29 -14.82 5.11
N VAL A 155 4.97 -14.26 3.95
CA VAL A 155 4.12 -13.08 3.79
C VAL A 155 2.80 -13.52 3.18
N ARG A 156 1.70 -13.24 3.88
CA ARG A 156 0.34 -13.52 3.41
C ARG A 156 -0.43 -12.22 3.24
N GLY A 157 -1.00 -12.01 2.05
CA GLY A 157 -1.81 -10.85 1.75
C GLY A 157 -3.30 -11.08 2.02
N GLU A 158 -3.99 -9.99 2.32
CA GLU A 158 -5.44 -9.94 2.49
C GLU A 158 -5.96 -8.66 1.84
N ILE A 159 -7.00 -8.78 1.02
CA ILE A 159 -7.68 -7.64 0.39
C ILE A 159 -8.98 -7.36 1.12
N LEU A 160 -9.18 -6.11 1.54
CA LEU A 160 -10.33 -5.67 2.33
C LEU A 160 -11.14 -4.64 1.55
N SER A 161 -12.45 -4.85 1.46
CA SER A 161 -13.36 -3.88 0.84
C SER A 161 -13.59 -2.67 1.76
N LEU A 162 -13.52 -1.48 1.17
CA LEU A 162 -13.92 -0.23 1.83
C LEU A 162 -15.38 0.12 1.54
N GLU A 163 -16.04 -0.68 0.72
CA GLU A 163 -17.45 -0.47 0.40
C GLU A 163 -18.31 -1.01 1.55
N ARG A 164 -19.29 -0.21 1.99
CA ARG A 164 -20.28 -0.69 2.95
C ARG A 164 -21.11 -1.76 2.27
N ASN A 165 -21.19 -2.94 2.88
CA ASN A 165 -22.22 -3.89 2.54
C ASN A 165 -23.56 -3.22 2.85
N THR A 166 -24.26 -2.74 1.82
CA THR A 166 -25.68 -2.49 1.92
C THR A 166 -26.31 -3.87 2.10
N VAL A 167 -26.53 -4.27 3.36
CA VAL A 167 -27.47 -5.35 3.65
C VAL A 167 -28.78 -4.84 3.11
N ASP A 168 -29.21 -5.41 1.99
CA ASP A 168 -30.54 -5.21 1.47
C ASP A 168 -31.48 -5.68 2.57
N ARG A 169 -32.02 -4.72 3.33
CA ARG A 169 -33.12 -5.00 4.23
C ARG A 169 -34.35 -5.20 3.34
N GLY A 170 -34.36 -6.35 2.70
CA GLY A 170 -35.55 -6.84 2.01
C GLY A 170 -36.76 -6.66 2.92
N LYS A 171 -37.78 -6.03 2.39
CA LYS A 171 -39.04 -5.78 3.03
C LYS A 171 -39.71 -7.10 3.48
#